data_6b4d394ee20b58e045e1439b48c589dd
#
_entry.id   6b4d394ee20b58e045e1439b48c589dd
#
_cell.length_a   1.000
_cell.length_b   1.000
_cell.length_c   1.000
_cell.angle_alpha   90.00
_cell.angle_beta   90.00
_cell.angle_gamma   90.00
#
_symmetry.space_group_name_H-M   'P 1'
#
loop_
_entity.id
_entity.type
_entity.pdbx_description
1 polymer ?
#
loop_
_entity_poly.entity_id
_entity_poly.type
_entity_poly.pdbx_seq_one_letter_code
_entity_poly.pdbx_strand_id
1 'polypeptide(L)'
;MIRPRVVIADDHALVAQAFRKALHAEYDVVAVVGDGRALVSAALALKPSLVVCDISMPLMNGMEAARIIKTQLPAARIVFLTMDQDPDLAAAAFRMGASGYLLKTSELDELPRCLEMVRSGRRYLTPLIAGGNIPDLLLAATDLPDVGALSAREREVLQLLAEGHSMVEVGVMLHIATRTVAFHKYRLMERLHLASNSELVQFALHSKMIGCMQAQQL
;
A
#
# COMPACT_ATOMS: atom_id res chain seq x y z
N MET A 1 -0.64 4.82 -31.33
CA MET A 1 -0.92 3.78 -30.31
C MET A 1 -1.58 4.42 -29.11
N ILE A 2 -2.57 3.78 -28.51
CA ILE A 2 -3.19 4.26 -27.25
C ILE A 2 -2.20 4.02 -26.11
N ARG A 3 -1.84 5.08 -25.37
CA ARG A 3 -0.93 4.97 -24.22
C ARG A 3 -1.63 4.24 -23.08
N PRO A 4 -0.94 3.32 -22.37
CA PRO A 4 -1.50 2.67 -21.19
C PRO A 4 -1.82 3.69 -20.09
N ARG A 5 -3.00 3.56 -19.48
CA ARG A 5 -3.47 4.46 -18.42
C ARG A 5 -2.89 4.03 -17.08
N VAL A 6 -2.31 4.99 -16.37
CA VAL A 6 -1.64 4.80 -15.07
C VAL A 6 -2.26 5.74 -14.03
N VAL A 7 -2.52 5.23 -12.83
CA VAL A 7 -2.77 6.03 -11.63
C VAL A 7 -1.54 5.92 -10.74
N ILE A 8 -1.06 7.06 -10.23
CA ILE A 8 0.04 7.14 -9.26
C ILE A 8 -0.53 7.54 -7.91
N ALA A 9 -0.12 6.86 -6.85
CA ALA A 9 -0.46 7.21 -5.48
C ALA A 9 0.80 7.30 -4.62
N ASP A 10 1.05 8.48 -4.06
CA ASP A 10 2.18 8.78 -3.18
C ASP A 10 1.87 10.04 -2.38
N ASP A 11 2.02 10.02 -1.07
CA ASP A 11 1.79 11.17 -0.19
C ASP A 11 2.91 12.21 -0.28
N HIS A 12 4.06 11.86 -0.89
CA HIS A 12 5.16 12.77 -1.19
C HIS A 12 4.97 13.41 -2.57
N ALA A 13 4.39 14.60 -2.61
CA ALA A 13 4.03 15.30 -3.86
C ALA A 13 5.20 15.45 -4.86
N LEU A 14 6.42 15.68 -4.38
CA LEU A 14 7.62 15.83 -5.22
C LEU A 14 7.99 14.48 -5.88
N VAL A 15 7.88 13.38 -5.15
CA VAL A 15 8.15 12.02 -5.63
C VAL A 15 7.11 11.65 -6.71
N ALA A 16 5.84 11.86 -6.40
CA ALA A 16 4.74 11.62 -7.35
C ALA A 16 4.91 12.40 -8.65
N GLN A 17 5.36 13.66 -8.56
CA GLN A 17 5.63 14.50 -9.74
C GLN A 17 6.83 14.02 -10.55
N ALA A 18 7.91 13.58 -9.89
CA ALA A 18 9.08 13.01 -10.56
C ALA A 18 8.69 11.75 -11.37
N PHE A 19 7.93 10.84 -10.78
CA PHE A 19 7.43 9.64 -11.47
C PHE A 19 6.45 9.97 -12.59
N ARG A 20 5.54 10.93 -12.38
CA ARG A 20 4.68 11.42 -13.45
C ARG A 20 5.48 11.91 -14.65
N LYS A 21 6.55 12.69 -14.40
CA LYS A 21 7.43 13.20 -15.46
C LYS A 21 8.19 12.07 -16.16
N ALA A 22 8.70 11.08 -15.41
CA ALA A 22 9.41 9.93 -15.98
C ALA A 22 8.51 9.10 -16.90
N LEU A 23 7.20 9.01 -16.59
CA LEU A 23 6.25 8.22 -17.35
C LEU A 23 5.59 8.97 -18.53
N HIS A 24 5.71 10.30 -18.61
CA HIS A 24 4.94 11.15 -19.52
C HIS A 24 5.08 10.77 -21.01
N ALA A 25 6.24 10.24 -21.44
CA ALA A 25 6.49 9.92 -22.84
C ALA A 25 5.67 8.71 -23.32
N GLU A 26 5.54 7.67 -22.49
CA GLU A 26 5.03 6.36 -22.88
C GLU A 26 3.67 6.01 -22.27
N TYR A 27 3.30 6.66 -21.16
CA TYR A 27 2.10 6.37 -20.39
C TYR A 27 1.18 7.59 -20.29
N ASP A 28 -0.12 7.32 -20.16
CA ASP A 28 -1.14 8.31 -19.83
C ASP A 28 -1.41 8.30 -18.33
N VAL A 29 -0.77 9.22 -17.58
CA VAL A 29 -0.99 9.36 -16.12
C VAL A 29 -2.30 10.09 -15.89
N VAL A 30 -3.36 9.32 -15.66
CA VAL A 30 -4.75 9.81 -15.58
C VAL A 30 -5.12 10.38 -14.22
N ALA A 31 -4.38 10.06 -13.17
CA ALA A 31 -4.51 10.67 -11.84
C ALA A 31 -3.22 10.54 -11.03
N VAL A 32 -3.01 11.49 -10.11
CA VAL A 32 -2.00 11.45 -9.04
C VAL A 32 -2.74 11.79 -7.74
N VAL A 33 -2.62 10.93 -6.76
CA VAL A 33 -3.34 11.03 -5.47
C VAL A 33 -2.39 10.81 -4.30
N GLY A 34 -2.73 11.27 -3.10
CA GLY A 34 -1.85 11.27 -1.94
C GLY A 34 -2.23 10.28 -0.82
N ASP A 35 -3.25 9.46 -1.01
CA ASP A 35 -3.68 8.48 -0.01
C ASP A 35 -4.39 7.28 -0.65
N GLY A 36 -4.52 6.19 0.12
CA GLY A 36 -5.09 4.95 -0.39
C GLY A 36 -6.58 5.02 -0.69
N ARG A 37 -7.36 5.88 -0.01
CA ARG A 37 -8.79 6.05 -0.29
C ARG A 37 -9.01 6.77 -1.61
N ALA A 38 -8.27 7.86 -1.81
CA ALA A 38 -8.25 8.57 -3.08
C ALA A 38 -7.80 7.65 -4.21
N LEU A 39 -6.81 6.76 -3.96
CA LEU A 39 -6.35 5.76 -4.92
C LEU A 39 -7.46 4.80 -5.31
N VAL A 40 -8.16 4.20 -4.35
CA VAL A 40 -9.30 3.29 -4.63
C VAL A 40 -10.36 4.01 -5.45
N SER A 41 -10.77 5.21 -5.03
CA SER A 41 -11.78 6.01 -5.74
C SER A 41 -11.36 6.30 -7.18
N ALA A 42 -10.13 6.77 -7.40
CA ALA A 42 -9.59 7.07 -8.73
C ALA A 42 -9.49 5.80 -9.60
N ALA A 43 -9.02 4.68 -9.04
CA ALA A 43 -8.89 3.43 -9.78
C ALA A 43 -10.25 2.91 -10.25
N LEU A 44 -11.27 2.93 -9.39
CA LEU A 44 -12.62 2.46 -9.75
C LEU A 44 -13.28 3.35 -10.81
N ALA A 45 -13.11 4.68 -10.70
CA ALA A 45 -13.67 5.64 -11.65
C ALA A 45 -12.95 5.59 -13.01
N LEU A 46 -11.63 5.53 -13.00
CA LEU A 46 -10.80 5.70 -14.20
C LEU A 46 -10.41 4.37 -14.85
N LYS A 47 -10.53 3.24 -14.13
CA LYS A 47 -10.20 1.88 -14.60
C LYS A 47 -8.83 1.82 -15.29
N PRO A 48 -7.73 2.21 -14.62
CA PRO A 48 -6.41 2.19 -15.19
C PRO A 48 -5.95 0.75 -15.45
N SER A 49 -5.06 0.55 -16.41
CA SER A 49 -4.40 -0.74 -16.64
C SER A 49 -3.25 -0.99 -15.66
N LEU A 50 -2.67 0.10 -15.14
CA LEU A 50 -1.53 0.08 -14.22
C LEU A 50 -1.82 1.02 -13.04
N VAL A 51 -1.43 0.58 -11.85
CA VAL A 51 -1.44 1.37 -10.61
C VAL A 51 -0.04 1.36 -10.06
N VAL A 52 0.53 2.52 -9.82
CA VAL A 52 1.81 2.73 -9.14
C VAL A 52 1.49 3.30 -7.77
N CYS A 53 1.85 2.63 -6.71
CA CYS A 53 1.32 2.90 -5.38
C CYS A 53 2.41 2.83 -4.32
N ASP A 54 2.58 3.90 -3.53
CA ASP A 54 3.33 3.81 -2.29
C ASP A 54 2.61 2.89 -1.30
N ILE A 55 3.38 2.17 -0.49
CA ILE A 55 2.84 1.32 0.59
C ILE A 55 2.45 2.18 1.79
N SER A 56 3.31 3.11 2.19
CA SER A 56 3.17 3.89 3.42
C SER A 56 2.42 5.20 3.19
N MET A 57 1.12 5.12 2.94
CA MET A 57 0.26 6.30 2.76
C MET A 57 -0.68 6.50 3.95
N PRO A 58 -1.07 7.76 4.24
CA PRO A 58 -2.03 8.08 5.30
C PRO A 58 -3.45 7.60 4.96
N LEU A 59 -4.33 7.52 5.97
CA LEU A 59 -5.75 7.17 5.90
C LEU A 59 -6.04 5.71 5.50
N MET A 60 -5.32 5.20 4.52
CA MET A 60 -5.35 3.83 4.02
C MET A 60 -4.01 3.56 3.34
N ASN A 61 -3.27 2.56 3.82
CA ASN A 61 -2.00 2.18 3.22
C ASN A 61 -2.19 1.54 1.83
N GLY A 62 -1.10 1.50 1.05
CA GLY A 62 -1.11 1.01 -0.32
C GLY A 62 -1.47 -0.47 -0.44
N MET A 63 -1.10 -1.30 0.54
CA MET A 63 -1.42 -2.73 0.55
C MET A 63 -2.94 -2.94 0.65
N GLU A 64 -3.62 -2.22 1.57
CA GLU A 64 -5.08 -2.31 1.72
C GLU A 64 -5.80 -1.73 0.49
N ALA A 65 -5.35 -0.59 -0.03
CA ALA A 65 -5.88 -0.03 -1.27
C ALA A 65 -5.76 -1.00 -2.45
N ALA A 66 -4.59 -1.62 -2.61
CA ALA A 66 -4.33 -2.61 -3.65
C ALA A 66 -5.24 -3.85 -3.52
N ARG A 67 -5.47 -4.33 -2.30
CA ARG A 67 -6.37 -5.46 -2.04
C ARG A 67 -7.80 -5.15 -2.50
N ILE A 68 -8.31 -3.95 -2.19
CA ILE A 68 -9.64 -3.51 -2.62
C ILE A 68 -9.68 -3.39 -4.15
N ILE A 69 -8.67 -2.76 -4.76
CA ILE A 69 -8.59 -2.60 -6.21
C ILE A 69 -8.53 -3.96 -6.91
N LYS A 70 -7.74 -4.92 -6.43
CA LYS A 70 -7.65 -6.26 -7.02
C LYS A 70 -8.98 -7.02 -6.96
N THR A 71 -9.76 -6.83 -5.91
CA THR A 71 -11.10 -7.43 -5.80
C THR A 71 -12.07 -6.86 -6.83
N GLN A 72 -12.03 -5.54 -7.07
CA GLN A 72 -12.96 -4.82 -7.95
C GLN A 72 -12.49 -4.77 -9.42
N LEU A 73 -11.18 -4.73 -9.63
CA LEU A 73 -10.50 -4.62 -10.92
C LEU A 73 -9.37 -5.68 -11.02
N PRO A 74 -9.68 -6.97 -11.13
CA PRO A 74 -8.66 -8.04 -11.12
C PRO A 74 -7.59 -7.90 -12.21
N ALA A 75 -7.94 -7.28 -13.36
CA ALA A 75 -7.03 -7.05 -14.48
C ALA A 75 -6.03 -5.90 -14.24
N ALA A 76 -6.28 -5.01 -13.27
CA ALA A 76 -5.35 -3.93 -12.96
C ALA A 76 -4.04 -4.50 -12.41
N ARG A 77 -2.93 -4.06 -12.97
CA ARG A 77 -1.59 -4.45 -12.53
C ARG A 77 -1.07 -3.44 -11.53
N ILE A 78 -0.65 -3.92 -10.37
CA ILE A 78 -0.21 -3.08 -9.25
C ILE A 78 1.29 -3.19 -9.10
N VAL A 79 1.96 -2.04 -9.08
CA VAL A 79 3.38 -1.88 -8.78
C VAL A 79 3.50 -1.06 -7.52
N PHE A 80 4.13 -1.64 -6.49
CA PHE A 80 4.45 -0.90 -5.28
C PHE A 80 5.75 -0.12 -5.43
N LEU A 81 5.72 1.11 -4.92
CA LEU A 81 6.89 1.95 -4.68
C LEU A 81 7.02 2.14 -3.18
N THR A 82 8.19 1.91 -2.61
CA THR A 82 8.40 2.02 -1.17
C THR A 82 9.84 2.37 -0.81
N MET A 83 10.06 2.91 0.38
CA MET A 83 11.39 3.05 0.97
C MET A 83 11.81 1.78 1.72
N ASP A 84 10.89 0.85 1.98
CA ASP A 84 11.14 -0.35 2.78
C ASP A 84 11.79 -1.44 1.95
N GLN A 85 12.98 -1.89 2.39
CA GLN A 85 13.77 -2.95 1.74
C GLN A 85 13.47 -4.35 2.32
N ASP A 86 12.46 -4.47 3.18
CA ASP A 86 12.11 -5.70 3.85
C ASP A 86 11.64 -6.77 2.84
N PRO A 87 12.34 -7.91 2.73
CA PRO A 87 11.95 -8.99 1.84
C PRO A 87 10.58 -9.60 2.19
N ASP A 88 10.21 -9.63 3.47
CA ASP A 88 8.94 -10.19 3.92
C ASP A 88 7.76 -9.32 3.44
N LEU A 89 7.92 -7.98 3.46
CA LEU A 89 6.93 -7.07 2.89
C LEU A 89 6.79 -7.24 1.36
N ALA A 90 7.91 -7.37 0.65
CA ALA A 90 7.90 -7.62 -0.77
C ALA A 90 7.21 -8.97 -1.10
N ALA A 91 7.50 -10.02 -0.34
CA ALA A 91 6.86 -11.32 -0.49
C ALA A 91 5.34 -11.23 -0.22
N ALA A 92 4.92 -10.54 0.83
CA ALA A 92 3.50 -10.30 1.13
C ALA A 92 2.80 -9.57 -0.03
N ALA A 93 3.45 -8.55 -0.62
CA ALA A 93 2.93 -7.85 -1.78
C ALA A 93 2.72 -8.80 -2.98
N PHE A 94 3.69 -9.68 -3.29
CA PHE A 94 3.56 -10.65 -4.37
C PHE A 94 2.52 -11.75 -4.10
N ARG A 95 2.40 -12.21 -2.84
CA ARG A 95 1.34 -13.18 -2.44
C ARG A 95 -0.06 -12.56 -2.63
N MET A 96 -0.21 -11.27 -2.36
CA MET A 96 -1.46 -10.54 -2.59
C MET A 96 -1.77 -10.31 -4.08
N GLY A 97 -0.81 -10.54 -4.98
CA GLY A 97 -0.99 -10.40 -6.42
C GLY A 97 -0.41 -9.10 -7.01
N ALA A 98 0.59 -8.51 -6.37
CA ALA A 98 1.38 -7.44 -6.97
C ALA A 98 2.06 -7.91 -8.26
N SER A 99 2.16 -7.01 -9.21
CA SER A 99 2.86 -7.23 -10.48
C SER A 99 4.29 -6.73 -10.43
N GLY A 100 4.58 -5.75 -9.55
CA GLY A 100 5.92 -5.21 -9.36
C GLY A 100 6.12 -4.68 -7.94
N TYR A 101 7.38 -4.66 -7.52
CA TYR A 101 7.84 -4.07 -6.27
C TYR A 101 9.16 -3.33 -6.51
N LEU A 102 9.19 -2.04 -6.23
CA LEU A 102 10.26 -1.12 -6.57
C LEU A 102 10.62 -0.27 -5.35
N LEU A 103 11.90 0.00 -5.15
CA LEU A 103 12.34 0.94 -4.14
C LEU A 103 12.31 2.38 -4.68
N LYS A 104 11.84 3.33 -3.88
CA LYS A 104 11.88 4.77 -4.20
C LYS A 104 13.32 5.32 -4.31
N THR A 105 14.30 4.58 -3.75
CA THR A 105 15.73 4.90 -3.86
C THR A 105 16.37 4.39 -5.15
N SER A 106 15.63 3.63 -5.94
CA SER A 106 16.07 3.15 -7.25
C SER A 106 16.25 4.32 -8.24
N GLU A 107 16.98 4.06 -9.32
CA GLU A 107 17.13 5.02 -10.41
C GLU A 107 15.76 5.34 -11.05
N LEU A 108 15.56 6.60 -11.46
CA LEU A 108 14.27 7.05 -12.02
C LEU A 108 13.85 6.29 -13.28
N ASP A 109 14.80 5.74 -14.03
CA ASP A 109 14.54 4.95 -15.24
C ASP A 109 14.15 3.49 -14.93
N GLU A 110 14.27 3.05 -13.69
CA GLU A 110 13.84 1.70 -13.28
C GLU A 110 12.32 1.56 -13.32
N LEU A 111 11.57 2.61 -12.99
CA LEU A 111 10.10 2.57 -13.03
C LEU A 111 9.55 2.33 -14.47
N PRO A 112 9.95 3.06 -15.51
CA PRO A 112 9.54 2.74 -16.88
C PRO A 112 9.84 1.29 -17.29
N ARG A 113 11.05 0.78 -16.98
CA ARG A 113 11.43 -0.62 -17.26
C ARG A 113 10.53 -1.62 -16.50
N CYS A 114 10.27 -1.35 -15.24
CA CYS A 114 9.35 -2.15 -14.44
C CYS A 114 7.96 -2.21 -15.08
N LEU A 115 7.39 -1.05 -15.45
CA LEU A 115 6.06 -0.98 -16.04
C LEU A 115 5.98 -1.68 -17.40
N GLU A 116 7.03 -1.64 -18.22
CA GLU A 116 7.11 -2.38 -19.48
C GLU A 116 7.07 -3.88 -19.24
N MET A 117 7.88 -4.39 -18.30
CA MET A 117 7.85 -5.80 -17.91
C MET A 117 6.49 -6.22 -17.37
N VAL A 118 5.92 -5.42 -16.48
CA VAL A 118 4.61 -5.67 -15.92
C VAL A 118 3.53 -5.68 -17.00
N ARG A 119 3.58 -4.75 -17.95
CA ARG A 119 2.65 -4.68 -19.08
C ARG A 119 2.73 -5.93 -19.98
N SER A 120 3.92 -6.51 -20.12
CA SER A 120 4.10 -7.76 -20.87
C SER A 120 3.64 -9.02 -20.08
N GLY A 121 3.08 -8.86 -18.88
CA GLY A 121 2.61 -9.97 -18.03
C GLY A 121 3.68 -10.59 -17.14
N ARG A 122 4.90 -10.04 -17.16
CA ARG A 122 5.98 -10.47 -16.25
C ARG A 122 5.85 -9.75 -14.91
N ARG A 123 6.42 -10.34 -13.85
CA ARG A 123 6.57 -9.68 -12.55
C ARG A 123 7.93 -8.99 -12.48
N TYR A 124 8.02 -7.93 -11.68
CA TYR A 124 9.25 -7.18 -11.46
C TYR A 124 9.54 -7.03 -9.97
N LEU A 125 10.74 -7.37 -9.57
CA LEU A 125 11.30 -7.08 -8.24
C LEU A 125 12.61 -6.32 -8.43
N THR A 126 12.78 -5.19 -7.71
CA THR A 126 14.03 -4.45 -7.75
C THR A 126 15.21 -5.36 -7.37
N PRO A 127 16.34 -5.31 -8.10
CA PRO A 127 17.50 -6.14 -7.80
C PRO A 127 18.11 -5.93 -6.41
N LEU A 128 17.81 -4.80 -5.77
CA LEU A 128 18.25 -4.49 -4.40
C LEU A 128 17.62 -5.40 -3.34
N ILE A 129 16.53 -6.11 -3.69
CA ILE A 129 15.87 -7.07 -2.81
C ILE A 129 16.03 -8.47 -3.43
N ALA A 130 16.60 -9.39 -2.68
CA ALA A 130 16.79 -10.79 -3.08
C ALA A 130 17.37 -10.96 -4.51
N GLY A 131 18.24 -10.03 -4.95
CA GLY A 131 18.81 -10.05 -6.30
C GLY A 131 17.78 -9.98 -7.43
N GLY A 132 16.56 -9.51 -7.16
CA GLY A 132 15.44 -9.48 -8.11
C GLY A 132 14.79 -10.84 -8.34
N ASN A 133 15.12 -11.87 -7.57
CA ASN A 133 14.59 -13.24 -7.73
C ASN A 133 13.34 -13.45 -6.89
N ILE A 134 12.16 -13.36 -7.52
CA ILE A 134 10.85 -13.53 -6.85
C ILE A 134 10.63 -14.95 -6.30
N PRO A 135 10.94 -16.06 -7.01
CA PRO A 135 10.84 -17.39 -6.46
C PRO A 135 11.61 -17.57 -5.16
N ASP A 136 12.88 -17.16 -5.13
CA ASP A 136 13.72 -17.26 -3.93
C ASP A 136 13.19 -16.38 -2.79
N LEU A 137 12.72 -15.17 -3.11
CA LEU A 137 12.06 -14.29 -2.15
C LEU A 137 10.87 -14.98 -1.48
N LEU A 138 9.98 -15.60 -2.26
CA LEU A 138 8.77 -16.25 -1.73
C LEU A 138 9.06 -17.51 -0.92
N LEU A 139 10.17 -18.18 -1.17
CA LEU A 139 10.63 -19.34 -0.41
C LEU A 139 11.30 -18.95 0.91
N ALA A 140 12.06 -17.87 0.92
CA ALA A 140 12.83 -17.43 2.09
C ALA A 140 12.02 -16.57 3.07
N ALA A 141 10.98 -15.89 2.58
CA ALA A 141 10.23 -14.93 3.37
C ALA A 141 9.39 -15.58 4.46
N THR A 142 9.43 -15.00 5.64
CA THR A 142 8.51 -15.31 6.74
C THR A 142 7.16 -14.64 6.53
N ASP A 143 6.12 -15.12 7.20
CA ASP A 143 4.83 -14.46 7.14
C ASP A 143 4.81 -13.24 8.08
N LEU A 144 4.39 -12.10 7.54
CA LEU A 144 4.08 -10.93 8.36
C LEU A 144 2.91 -11.27 9.30
N PRO A 145 2.79 -10.57 10.45
CA PRO A 145 1.64 -10.75 11.34
C PRO A 145 0.33 -10.68 10.56
N ASP A 146 -0.53 -11.67 10.79
CA ASP A 146 -1.75 -11.86 10.00
C ASP A 146 -2.78 -10.75 10.26
N VAL A 147 -2.76 -9.73 9.43
CA VAL A 147 -3.83 -8.73 9.36
C VAL A 147 -5.02 -9.20 8.49
N GLY A 148 -4.87 -10.31 7.79
CA GLY A 148 -5.94 -10.88 6.95
C GLY A 148 -7.13 -11.39 7.75
N ALA A 149 -6.90 -11.79 9.01
CA ALA A 149 -7.96 -12.13 9.95
C ALA A 149 -8.86 -10.94 10.32
N LEU A 150 -8.36 -9.69 10.19
CA LEU A 150 -9.14 -8.48 10.46
C LEU A 150 -10.07 -8.15 9.30
N SER A 151 -11.28 -7.69 9.61
CA SER A 151 -12.17 -7.11 8.61
C SER A 151 -11.58 -5.81 8.03
N ALA A 152 -12.04 -5.38 6.85
CA ALA A 152 -11.62 -4.11 6.26
C ALA A 152 -11.79 -2.94 7.26
N ARG A 153 -12.90 -2.92 7.99
CA ARG A 153 -13.19 -1.88 8.98
C ARG A 153 -12.27 -1.90 10.18
N GLU A 154 -11.90 -3.08 10.67
CA GLU A 154 -10.93 -3.23 11.75
C GLU A 154 -9.54 -2.76 11.30
N ARG A 155 -9.14 -3.01 10.06
CA ARG A 155 -7.87 -2.50 9.51
C ARG A 155 -7.84 -0.98 9.38
N GLU A 156 -8.92 -0.35 8.89
CA GLU A 156 -9.03 1.11 8.84
C GLU A 156 -8.92 1.74 10.24
N VAL A 157 -9.64 1.17 11.21
CA VAL A 157 -9.60 1.65 12.60
C VAL A 157 -8.20 1.45 13.19
N LEU A 158 -7.56 0.30 12.98
CA LEU A 158 -6.22 0.00 13.46
C LEU A 158 -5.22 1.01 12.90
N GLN A 159 -5.23 1.24 11.59
CA GLN A 159 -4.31 2.18 10.95
C GLN A 159 -4.45 3.59 11.52
N LEU A 160 -5.66 4.14 11.54
CA LEU A 160 -5.89 5.51 12.01
C LEU A 160 -5.54 5.70 13.50
N LEU A 161 -5.84 4.70 14.34
CA LEU A 161 -5.42 4.75 15.75
C LEU A 161 -3.90 4.67 15.90
N ALA A 162 -3.22 3.90 15.06
CA ALA A 162 -1.78 3.77 15.06
C ALA A 162 -1.07 4.98 14.44
N GLU A 163 -1.76 5.75 13.60
CA GLU A 163 -1.35 7.07 13.11
C GLU A 163 -1.53 8.18 14.16
N GLY A 164 -2.07 7.87 15.36
CA GLY A 164 -2.22 8.79 16.47
C GLY A 164 -3.57 9.50 16.57
N HIS A 165 -4.51 9.17 15.70
CA HIS A 165 -5.85 9.77 15.77
C HIS A 165 -6.63 9.26 16.99
N SER A 166 -7.33 10.17 17.66
CA SER A 166 -8.27 9.81 18.73
C SER A 166 -9.48 9.06 18.17
N MET A 167 -10.17 8.27 19.01
CA MET A 167 -11.39 7.57 18.59
C MET A 167 -12.49 8.52 18.07
N VAL A 168 -12.52 9.77 18.51
CA VAL A 168 -13.44 10.79 18.00
C VAL A 168 -13.10 11.18 16.59
N GLU A 169 -11.83 11.49 16.32
CA GLU A 169 -11.32 11.83 14.98
C GLU A 169 -11.51 10.67 14.00
N VAL A 170 -11.16 9.44 14.42
CA VAL A 170 -11.42 8.23 13.63
C VAL A 170 -12.91 8.10 13.30
N GLY A 171 -13.79 8.39 14.25
CA GLY A 171 -15.24 8.39 14.02
C GLY A 171 -15.66 9.37 12.92
N VAL A 172 -15.13 10.59 12.96
CA VAL A 172 -15.38 11.61 11.93
C VAL A 172 -14.83 11.15 10.57
N MET A 173 -13.58 10.70 10.52
CA MET A 173 -12.91 10.29 9.27
C MET A 173 -13.57 9.08 8.61
N LEU A 174 -14.14 8.19 9.41
CA LEU A 174 -14.80 6.98 8.96
C LEU A 174 -16.32 7.12 8.81
N HIS A 175 -16.88 8.29 9.15
CA HIS A 175 -18.33 8.54 9.16
C HIS A 175 -19.13 7.54 10.01
N ILE A 176 -18.60 7.22 11.22
CA ILE A 176 -19.27 6.36 12.21
C ILE A 176 -19.22 6.98 13.60
N ALA A 177 -20.11 6.53 14.47
CA ALA A 177 -20.12 6.98 15.86
C ALA A 177 -18.84 6.53 16.59
N THR A 178 -18.32 7.35 17.51
CA THR A 178 -17.15 7.02 18.35
C THR A 178 -17.32 5.69 19.10
N ARG A 179 -18.53 5.37 19.57
CA ARG A 179 -18.83 4.07 20.18
C ARG A 179 -18.61 2.89 19.23
N THR A 180 -18.82 3.08 17.92
CA THR A 180 -18.57 2.06 16.90
C THR A 180 -17.07 1.90 16.67
N VAL A 181 -16.31 3.00 16.71
CA VAL A 181 -14.83 2.94 16.70
C VAL A 181 -14.31 2.16 17.90
N ALA A 182 -14.82 2.46 19.10
CA ALA A 182 -14.47 1.74 20.34
C ALA A 182 -14.78 0.23 20.21
N PHE A 183 -15.95 -0.13 19.70
CA PHE A 183 -16.32 -1.52 19.44
C PHE A 183 -15.30 -2.23 18.52
N HIS A 184 -14.94 -1.63 17.39
CA HIS A 184 -13.95 -2.20 16.49
C HIS A 184 -12.57 -2.29 17.14
N LYS A 185 -12.14 -1.24 17.87
CA LYS A 185 -10.86 -1.22 18.59
C LYS A 185 -10.75 -2.37 19.58
N TYR A 186 -11.72 -2.50 20.49
CA TYR A 186 -11.64 -3.55 21.53
C TYR A 186 -11.74 -4.95 20.94
N ARG A 187 -12.57 -5.13 19.91
CA ARG A 187 -12.70 -6.40 19.21
C ARG A 187 -11.41 -6.82 18.49
N LEU A 188 -10.71 -5.89 17.83
CA LEU A 188 -9.44 -6.19 17.20
C LEU A 188 -8.35 -6.46 18.24
N MET A 189 -8.33 -5.71 19.38
CA MET A 189 -7.38 -5.94 20.45
C MET A 189 -7.58 -7.33 21.10
N GLU A 190 -8.81 -7.74 21.34
CA GLU A 190 -9.14 -9.08 21.83
C GLU A 190 -8.66 -10.16 20.86
N ARG A 191 -8.96 -10.02 19.56
CA ARG A 191 -8.58 -10.98 18.51
C ARG A 191 -7.08 -11.10 18.34
N LEU A 192 -6.35 -10.00 18.49
CA LEU A 192 -4.89 -9.94 18.34
C LEU A 192 -4.15 -10.14 19.67
N HIS A 193 -4.89 -10.38 20.76
CA HIS A 193 -4.35 -10.52 22.12
C HIS A 193 -3.50 -9.32 22.57
N LEU A 194 -3.93 -8.09 22.22
CA LEU A 194 -3.28 -6.84 22.60
C LEU A 194 -3.91 -6.25 23.85
N ALA A 195 -3.08 -5.91 24.84
CA ALA A 195 -3.53 -5.39 26.13
C ALA A 195 -3.50 -3.86 26.23
N SER A 196 -2.79 -3.17 25.33
CA SER A 196 -2.56 -1.73 25.41
C SER A 196 -2.56 -1.04 24.06
N ASN A 197 -2.71 0.30 24.07
CA ASN A 197 -2.55 1.10 22.84
C ASN A 197 -1.12 1.03 22.29
N SER A 198 -0.11 0.96 23.16
CA SER A 198 1.29 0.78 22.72
C SER A 198 1.48 -0.51 21.94
N GLU A 199 0.89 -1.61 22.41
CA GLU A 199 0.96 -2.89 21.69
C GLU A 199 0.20 -2.82 20.35
N LEU A 200 -0.90 -2.07 20.29
CA LEU A 200 -1.63 -1.82 19.04
C LEU A 200 -0.75 -1.09 18.02
N VAL A 201 -0.05 -0.03 18.43
CA VAL A 201 0.87 0.71 17.57
C VAL A 201 2.04 -0.18 17.14
N GLN A 202 2.63 -0.95 18.07
CA GLN A 202 3.70 -1.89 17.75
C GLN A 202 3.23 -2.96 16.75
N PHE A 203 2.03 -3.51 16.94
CA PHE A 203 1.46 -4.46 15.99
C PHE A 203 1.30 -3.84 14.58
N ALA A 204 0.79 -2.62 14.49
CA ALA A 204 0.63 -1.91 13.22
C ALA A 204 1.98 -1.65 12.53
N LEU A 205 3.04 -1.33 13.29
CA LEU A 205 4.41 -1.20 12.78
C LEU A 205 4.97 -2.54 12.28
N HIS A 206 4.87 -3.60 13.09
CA HIS A 206 5.36 -4.93 12.70
C HIS A 206 4.62 -5.50 11.49
N SER A 207 3.32 -5.20 11.38
CA SER A 207 2.51 -5.61 10.23
C SER A 207 2.69 -4.70 9.02
N LYS A 208 3.59 -3.70 9.09
CA LYS A 208 3.86 -2.73 8.03
C LYS A 208 2.61 -1.96 7.56
N MET A 209 1.62 -1.81 8.45
CA MET A 209 0.41 -1.03 8.17
C MET A 209 0.68 0.47 8.20
N ILE A 210 1.64 0.91 9.01
CA ILE A 210 2.13 2.30 9.10
C ILE A 210 3.65 2.32 8.97
N GLY A 211 4.20 3.39 8.41
CA GLY A 211 5.64 3.61 8.34
C GLY A 211 6.22 4.10 9.68
N CYS A 212 7.50 3.82 9.94
CA CYS A 212 8.18 4.30 11.15
C CYS A 212 8.15 5.82 11.31
N MET A 213 8.11 6.59 10.23
CA MET A 213 8.04 8.07 10.29
C MET A 213 6.68 8.57 10.74
N GLN A 214 5.61 7.85 10.49
CA GLN A 214 4.25 8.22 10.92
C GLN A 214 4.04 8.00 12.43
N ALA A 215 4.75 7.04 13.02
CA ALA A 215 4.67 6.75 14.46
C ALA A 215 5.45 7.75 15.34
N GLN A 216 6.32 8.59 14.79
CA GLN A 216 7.13 9.59 15.54
C GLN A 216 6.40 10.92 15.79
N GLN A 217 5.17 11.06 15.30
CA GLN A 217 4.33 12.24 15.55
C GLN A 217 3.40 12.08 16.77
N LEU A 218 3.56 11.00 17.52
CA LEU A 218 2.90 10.67 18.79
C LEU A 218 3.79 11.05 19.97
#